data_885c5d87616b6fd8fbd111ce916b283e
#
_entry.id   885c5d87616b6fd8fbd111ce916b283e
#
_cell.length_a   1.000
_cell.length_b   1.000
_cell.length_c   1.000
_cell.angle_alpha   90.00
_cell.angle_beta   90.00
_cell.angle_gamma   90.00
#
_symmetry.space_group_name_H-M   'P 1'
#
loop_
_entity.id
_entity.type
_entity.pdbx_description
1 polymer ?
#
loop_
_entity_poly.entity_id
_entity_poly.type
_entity_poly.pdbx_seq_one_letter_code
_entity_poly.pdbx_strand_id
1 'polypeptide(L)'
;MSIEIRQEIMRRTQGALFLNIAYIGIVNHLFTVLQKLGSATAAELASESDMDAAYVNRWCDSAYAFELLDEVEAGLFTLSELGGQFLPDIPGSLMPFAVNAVLGAHMAERAAELMPSGERPGERVLAERKTVLPWFGPMLEGMFGPFLESDIIPNVPAYQEVDARQGLAVDLGCGNGWYLRGLAKRLPNLRGIGLDGFDENIRQASELAEQAGIADRVSFKPGDINHFGITEQADLIAMNRALHHVWDQKENVFRIMKEHLKPDGVVIIWEPNWPEQRSLLREPGRRGMAFQNLSEHVQGNHFLRPDEIVGEFERVGMQAEVYLFGDDREAVVVGRNRV
;
A
#
# COMPACT_ATOMS: atom_id res chain seq x y z
N MET A 1 -23.47 -5.06 31.92
CA MET A 1 -22.37 -4.53 31.02
C MET A 1 -21.89 -3.26 31.70
N SER A 2 -20.59 -3.13 32.01
CA SER A 2 -20.08 -1.95 32.71
C SER A 2 -20.21 -0.70 31.83
N ILE A 3 -20.40 0.45 32.45
CA ILE A 3 -20.46 1.77 31.76
C ILE A 3 -19.20 1.97 30.95
N GLU A 4 -18.05 1.57 31.47
CA GLU A 4 -16.73 1.67 30.78
C GLU A 4 -16.66 0.89 29.47
N ILE A 5 -17.18 -0.36 29.42
CA ILE A 5 -17.21 -1.15 28.19
C ILE A 5 -18.08 -0.46 27.13
N ARG A 6 -19.24 0.11 27.54
CA ARG A 6 -20.11 0.82 26.61
C ARG A 6 -19.46 2.08 26.05
N GLN A 7 -18.78 2.86 26.89
CA GLN A 7 -18.04 4.05 26.47
C GLN A 7 -16.92 3.71 25.49
N GLU A 8 -16.16 2.62 25.76
CA GLU A 8 -15.10 2.17 24.85
C GLU A 8 -15.66 1.76 23.48
N ILE A 9 -16.79 1.03 23.43
CA ILE A 9 -17.42 0.70 22.14
C ILE A 9 -17.92 1.94 21.41
N MET A 10 -18.51 2.92 22.14
CA MET A 10 -18.93 4.19 21.53
C MET A 10 -17.74 4.94 20.93
N ARG A 11 -16.61 5.03 21.64
CA ARG A 11 -15.38 5.67 21.15
C ARG A 11 -14.88 5.01 19.86
N ARG A 12 -14.86 3.68 19.79
CA ARG A 12 -14.47 2.93 18.58
C ARG A 12 -15.44 3.17 17.42
N THR A 13 -16.74 3.21 17.70
CA THR A 13 -17.75 3.51 16.69
C THR A 13 -17.57 4.92 16.12
N GLN A 14 -17.33 5.92 16.95
CA GLN A 14 -17.05 7.29 16.50
C GLN A 14 -15.77 7.35 15.66
N GLY A 15 -14.71 6.62 16.01
CA GLY A 15 -13.49 6.53 15.20
C GLY A 15 -13.75 5.94 13.81
N ALA A 16 -14.61 4.93 13.70
CA ALA A 16 -14.98 4.36 12.40
C ALA A 16 -15.79 5.37 11.56
N LEU A 17 -16.74 6.10 12.15
CA LEU A 17 -17.50 7.14 11.47
C LEU A 17 -16.60 8.30 11.01
N PHE A 18 -15.67 8.74 11.86
CA PHE A 18 -14.67 9.75 11.53
C PHE A 18 -13.90 9.40 10.25
N LEU A 19 -13.36 8.18 10.15
CA LEU A 19 -12.63 7.72 8.98
C LEU A 19 -13.53 7.63 7.73
N ASN A 20 -14.79 7.27 7.88
CA ASN A 20 -15.75 7.24 6.75
C ASN A 20 -16.04 8.67 6.23
N ILE A 21 -16.14 9.67 7.11
CA ILE A 21 -16.33 11.07 6.72
C ILE A 21 -15.08 11.60 6.02
N ALA A 22 -13.89 11.29 6.54
CA ALA A 22 -12.64 11.63 5.89
C ALA A 22 -12.53 10.99 4.50
N TYR A 23 -12.87 9.71 4.36
CA TYR A 23 -12.91 9.01 3.07
C TYR A 23 -13.80 9.72 2.04
N ILE A 24 -15.00 10.15 2.43
CA ILE A 24 -15.91 10.88 1.53
C ILE A 24 -15.24 12.18 1.03
N GLY A 25 -14.58 12.90 1.91
CA GLY A 25 -13.85 14.13 1.55
C GLY A 25 -12.68 13.88 0.60
N ILE A 26 -11.95 12.78 0.79
CA ILE A 26 -10.81 12.39 -0.05
C ILE A 26 -11.28 12.04 -1.47
N VAL A 27 -12.19 11.06 -1.60
CA VAL A 27 -12.58 10.52 -2.92
C VAL A 27 -13.37 11.51 -3.78
N ASN A 28 -13.96 12.53 -3.17
CA ASN A 28 -14.65 13.63 -3.85
C ASN A 28 -13.79 14.90 -3.89
N HIS A 29 -12.51 14.84 -3.54
CA HIS A 29 -11.54 15.94 -3.57
C HIS A 29 -11.95 17.18 -2.74
N LEU A 30 -12.88 17.06 -1.78
CA LEU A 30 -13.41 18.19 -1.02
C LEU A 30 -12.33 18.87 -0.16
N PHE A 31 -11.41 18.09 0.43
CA PHE A 31 -10.28 18.67 1.18
C PHE A 31 -9.36 19.48 0.27
N THR A 32 -9.01 18.94 -0.90
CA THR A 32 -8.11 19.60 -1.86
C THR A 32 -8.72 20.90 -2.41
N VAL A 33 -10.02 20.86 -2.74
CA VAL A 33 -10.75 22.06 -3.22
C VAL A 33 -10.82 23.12 -2.12
N LEU A 34 -11.18 22.72 -0.89
CA LEU A 34 -11.25 23.66 0.23
C LEU A 34 -9.89 24.27 0.60
N GLN A 35 -8.81 23.47 0.53
CA GLN A 35 -7.45 23.99 0.68
C GLN A 35 -7.13 25.08 -0.35
N LYS A 36 -7.49 24.84 -1.61
CA LYS A 36 -7.27 25.80 -2.70
C LYS A 36 -8.04 27.11 -2.51
N LEU A 37 -9.28 27.01 -1.99
CA LEU A 37 -10.14 28.18 -1.72
C LEU A 37 -9.73 28.91 -0.43
N GLY A 38 -9.06 28.22 0.49
CA GLY A 38 -8.75 28.72 1.83
C GLY A 38 -9.95 28.67 2.77
N SER A 39 -11.09 29.21 2.37
CA SER A 39 -12.39 29.10 3.04
C SER A 39 -13.52 29.11 2.01
N ALA A 40 -14.62 28.42 2.30
CA ALA A 40 -15.78 28.37 1.44
C ALA A 40 -17.06 28.05 2.21
N THR A 41 -18.18 28.54 1.73
CA THR A 41 -19.49 28.01 2.09
C THR A 41 -19.72 26.64 1.47
N ALA A 42 -20.61 25.85 2.04
CA ALA A 42 -20.95 24.53 1.44
C ALA A 42 -21.42 24.64 -0.03
N ALA A 43 -22.09 25.73 -0.38
CA ALA A 43 -22.55 25.97 -1.76
C ALA A 43 -21.37 26.27 -2.72
N GLU A 44 -20.40 27.08 -2.31
CA GLU A 44 -19.19 27.37 -3.08
C GLU A 44 -18.34 26.11 -3.24
N LEU A 45 -18.14 25.35 -2.15
CA LEU A 45 -17.42 24.09 -2.19
C LEU A 45 -18.08 23.08 -3.14
N ALA A 46 -19.41 22.97 -3.12
CA ALA A 46 -20.16 22.11 -4.02
C ALA A 46 -19.98 22.51 -5.49
N SER A 47 -20.06 23.81 -5.77
CA SER A 47 -19.85 24.36 -7.12
C SER A 47 -18.44 24.10 -7.65
N GLU A 48 -17.41 24.35 -6.85
CA GLU A 48 -16.01 24.19 -7.26
C GLU A 48 -15.59 22.71 -7.38
N SER A 49 -16.27 21.80 -6.66
CA SER A 49 -16.02 20.35 -6.73
C SER A 49 -16.92 19.61 -7.73
N ASP A 50 -17.86 20.31 -8.39
CA ASP A 50 -18.88 19.73 -9.27
C ASP A 50 -19.71 18.65 -8.56
N MET A 51 -20.12 18.92 -7.30
CA MET A 51 -20.86 18.01 -6.45
C MET A 51 -22.26 18.55 -6.11
N ASP A 52 -23.17 17.64 -5.74
CA ASP A 52 -24.51 18.04 -5.29
C ASP A 52 -24.44 18.85 -3.98
N ALA A 53 -25.02 20.05 -3.99
CA ALA A 53 -24.96 20.98 -2.88
C ALA A 53 -25.60 20.44 -1.59
N ALA A 54 -26.64 19.61 -1.69
CA ALA A 54 -27.27 19.04 -0.51
C ALA A 54 -26.41 17.96 0.16
N TYR A 55 -25.68 17.17 -0.64
CA TYR A 55 -24.67 16.24 -0.09
C TYR A 55 -23.50 16.97 0.53
N VAL A 56 -22.93 17.95 -0.16
CA VAL A 56 -21.77 18.73 0.36
C VAL A 56 -22.13 19.44 1.65
N ASN A 57 -23.32 20.07 1.75
CA ASN A 57 -23.76 20.69 3.00
C ASN A 57 -23.79 19.70 4.17
N ARG A 58 -24.36 18.52 3.99
CA ARG A 58 -24.39 17.47 5.04
C ARG A 58 -23.03 16.91 5.36
N TRP A 59 -22.16 16.84 4.36
CA TRP A 59 -20.77 16.47 4.60
C TRP A 59 -20.05 17.52 5.43
N CYS A 60 -20.23 18.82 5.14
CA CYS A 60 -19.67 19.91 5.96
C CYS A 60 -20.12 19.82 7.42
N ASP A 61 -21.43 19.62 7.66
CA ASP A 61 -21.96 19.42 9.02
C ASP A 61 -21.27 18.25 9.74
N SER A 62 -21.10 17.12 9.03
CA SER A 62 -20.46 15.93 9.57
C SER A 62 -18.97 16.15 9.79
N ALA A 63 -18.27 16.75 8.84
CA ALA A 63 -16.85 17.02 8.92
C ALA A 63 -16.52 18.03 10.03
N TYR A 64 -17.36 19.05 10.20
CA TYR A 64 -17.28 19.97 11.33
C TYR A 64 -17.48 19.26 12.68
N ALA A 65 -18.52 18.42 12.80
CA ALA A 65 -18.81 17.67 14.02
C ALA A 65 -17.67 16.73 14.44
N PHE A 66 -16.84 16.27 13.49
CA PHE A 66 -15.67 15.43 13.73
C PHE A 66 -14.33 16.21 13.62
N GLU A 67 -14.38 17.53 13.73
CA GLU A 67 -13.19 18.39 13.80
C GLU A 67 -12.27 18.31 12.57
N LEU A 68 -12.81 17.89 11.41
CA LEU A 68 -12.09 17.93 10.13
C LEU A 68 -12.17 19.32 9.48
N LEU A 69 -13.21 20.08 9.82
CA LEU A 69 -13.40 21.48 9.40
C LEU A 69 -13.57 22.36 10.62
N ASP A 70 -13.10 23.60 10.48
CA ASP A 70 -13.44 24.70 11.38
C ASP A 70 -14.43 25.64 10.68
N GLU A 71 -15.32 26.27 11.46
CA GLU A 71 -16.23 27.32 10.98
C GLU A 71 -15.68 28.66 11.44
N VAL A 72 -15.19 29.49 10.51
CA VAL A 72 -14.58 30.79 10.81
C VAL A 72 -15.60 31.91 10.92
N GLU A 73 -16.70 31.83 10.19
CA GLU A 73 -17.91 32.62 10.27
C GLU A 73 -19.10 31.72 9.98
N ALA A 74 -20.33 32.12 10.37
CA ALA A 74 -21.52 31.28 10.19
C ALA A 74 -21.67 30.77 8.75
N GLY A 75 -21.55 29.47 8.55
CA GLY A 75 -21.63 28.78 7.25
C GLY A 75 -20.37 28.91 6.39
N LEU A 76 -19.27 29.51 6.88
CA LEU A 76 -18.00 29.61 6.17
C LEU A 76 -16.97 28.66 6.78
N PHE A 77 -16.62 27.59 6.08
CA PHE A 77 -15.73 26.51 6.52
C PHE A 77 -14.30 26.70 6.01
N THR A 78 -13.35 26.22 6.80
CA THR A 78 -11.93 26.04 6.43
C THR A 78 -11.46 24.67 6.90
N LEU A 79 -10.33 24.19 6.38
CA LEU A 79 -9.71 22.98 6.91
C LEU A 79 -9.21 23.25 8.34
N SER A 80 -9.53 22.35 9.27
CA SER A 80 -8.84 22.29 10.54
C SER A 80 -7.40 21.77 10.36
N GLU A 81 -6.57 21.87 11.39
CA GLU A 81 -5.26 21.23 11.41
C GLU A 81 -5.37 19.72 11.15
N LEU A 82 -6.37 19.06 11.77
CA LEU A 82 -6.63 17.64 11.59
C LEU A 82 -7.11 17.32 10.17
N GLY A 83 -8.05 18.09 9.62
CA GLY A 83 -8.55 17.92 8.25
C GLY A 83 -7.46 18.08 7.20
N GLY A 84 -6.53 19.01 7.43
CA GLY A 84 -5.36 19.20 6.58
C GLY A 84 -4.46 17.97 6.47
N GLN A 85 -4.43 17.10 7.51
CA GLN A 85 -3.64 15.86 7.47
C GLN A 85 -4.20 14.79 6.52
N PHE A 86 -5.43 14.95 6.02
CA PHE A 86 -6.04 14.02 5.05
C PHE A 86 -5.85 14.44 3.58
N LEU A 87 -5.13 15.51 3.32
CA LEU A 87 -4.74 15.89 1.97
C LEU A 87 -3.85 14.79 1.35
N PRO A 88 -4.16 14.31 0.12
CA PRO A 88 -3.43 13.18 -0.47
C PRO A 88 -1.94 13.46 -0.72
N ASP A 89 -1.61 14.70 -1.12
CA ASP A 89 -0.30 15.04 -1.67
C ASP A 89 0.67 15.63 -0.62
N ILE A 90 0.38 15.49 0.67
CA ILE A 90 1.29 15.94 1.72
C ILE A 90 2.14 14.80 2.28
N PRO A 91 3.40 15.06 2.66
CA PRO A 91 4.22 14.06 3.34
C PRO A 91 3.57 13.59 4.65
N GLY A 92 3.46 12.29 4.85
CA GLY A 92 2.85 11.73 6.06
C GLY A 92 1.33 11.84 6.13
N SER A 93 0.65 12.02 5.00
CA SER A 93 -0.81 12.07 4.91
C SER A 93 -1.49 10.94 5.69
N LEU A 94 -2.60 11.26 6.37
CA LEU A 94 -3.46 10.28 7.04
C LEU A 94 -4.53 9.68 6.10
N MET A 95 -4.55 10.08 4.82
CA MET A 95 -5.43 9.53 3.80
C MET A 95 -5.48 7.99 3.79
N PRO A 96 -4.34 7.26 3.91
CA PRO A 96 -4.34 5.80 3.88
C PRO A 96 -5.24 5.16 4.94
N PHE A 97 -5.36 5.76 6.13
CA PHE A 97 -6.22 5.24 7.19
C PHE A 97 -7.71 5.28 6.81
N ALA A 98 -8.14 6.35 6.16
CA ALA A 98 -9.53 6.52 5.73
C ALA A 98 -9.89 5.55 4.58
N VAL A 99 -9.03 5.43 3.58
CA VAL A 99 -9.22 4.49 2.46
C VAL A 99 -9.24 3.05 2.96
N ASN A 100 -8.28 2.68 3.82
CA ASN A 100 -8.19 1.33 4.40
C ASN A 100 -9.39 0.99 5.30
N ALA A 101 -9.99 1.96 5.99
CA ALA A 101 -11.17 1.73 6.80
C ALA A 101 -12.37 1.27 5.96
N VAL A 102 -12.60 1.89 4.80
CA VAL A 102 -13.69 1.53 3.89
C VAL A 102 -13.40 0.21 3.16
N LEU A 103 -12.17 0.00 2.72
CA LEU A 103 -11.74 -1.30 2.17
C LEU A 103 -11.91 -2.41 3.20
N GLY A 104 -11.47 -2.19 4.43
CA GLY A 104 -11.60 -3.15 5.52
C GLY A 104 -13.05 -3.51 5.85
N ALA A 105 -13.97 -2.54 5.81
CA ALA A 105 -15.39 -2.79 6.01
C ALA A 105 -15.95 -3.70 4.89
N HIS A 106 -15.60 -3.45 3.63
CA HIS A 106 -15.96 -4.32 2.51
C HIS A 106 -15.42 -5.75 2.69
N MET A 107 -14.14 -5.87 3.02
CA MET A 107 -13.53 -7.19 3.23
C MET A 107 -14.14 -7.94 4.41
N ALA A 108 -14.59 -7.23 5.46
CA ALA A 108 -15.30 -7.83 6.58
C ALA A 108 -16.67 -8.39 6.16
N GLU A 109 -17.43 -7.66 5.33
CA GLU A 109 -18.70 -8.15 4.77
C GLU A 109 -18.47 -9.41 3.93
N ARG A 110 -17.47 -9.38 3.03
CA ARG A 110 -17.14 -10.53 2.17
C ARG A 110 -16.67 -11.74 2.98
N ALA A 111 -15.81 -11.53 3.98
CA ALA A 111 -15.38 -12.61 4.87
C ALA A 111 -16.55 -13.25 5.61
N ALA A 112 -17.48 -12.45 6.15
CA ALA A 112 -18.67 -12.96 6.83
C ALA A 112 -19.58 -13.76 5.91
N GLU A 113 -19.78 -13.33 4.67
CA GLU A 113 -20.60 -14.02 3.65
C GLU A 113 -19.98 -15.33 3.19
N LEU A 114 -18.65 -15.34 2.96
CA LEU A 114 -17.92 -16.47 2.38
C LEU A 114 -17.49 -17.51 3.42
N MET A 115 -17.42 -17.14 4.69
CA MET A 115 -16.97 -18.03 5.77
C MET A 115 -17.75 -19.36 5.84
N PRO A 116 -19.08 -19.42 5.63
CA PRO A 116 -19.81 -20.69 5.66
C PRO A 116 -19.50 -21.64 4.48
N SER A 117 -19.20 -21.09 3.28
CA SER A 117 -18.89 -21.87 2.08
C SER A 117 -17.41 -22.21 1.93
N GLY A 118 -16.54 -21.37 2.50
CA GLY A 118 -15.10 -21.44 2.32
C GLY A 118 -14.63 -20.99 0.95
N GLU A 119 -15.49 -20.35 0.14
CA GLU A 119 -15.12 -19.81 -1.16
C GLU A 119 -14.10 -18.67 -1.04
N ARG A 120 -13.22 -18.55 -2.03
CA ARG A 120 -12.17 -17.52 -2.11
C ARG A 120 -12.16 -16.96 -3.53
N PRO A 121 -12.84 -15.82 -3.77
CA PRO A 121 -13.00 -15.27 -5.12
C PRO A 121 -11.72 -14.72 -5.75
N GLY A 122 -10.63 -14.58 -4.98
CA GLY A 122 -9.39 -14.00 -5.46
C GLY A 122 -9.39 -12.46 -5.44
N GLU A 123 -8.35 -11.85 -6.01
CA GLU A 123 -8.12 -10.40 -6.01
C GLU A 123 -9.25 -9.59 -6.66
N ARG A 124 -10.05 -10.18 -7.54
CA ARG A 124 -11.19 -9.48 -8.14
C ARG A 124 -12.20 -8.93 -7.13
N VAL A 125 -12.19 -9.41 -5.88
CA VAL A 125 -12.99 -8.85 -4.78
C VAL A 125 -12.69 -7.38 -4.53
N LEU A 126 -11.45 -6.94 -4.77
CA LEU A 126 -11.04 -5.53 -4.63
C LEU A 126 -11.70 -4.65 -5.69
N ALA A 127 -11.89 -5.17 -6.91
CA ALA A 127 -12.54 -4.46 -8.02
C ALA A 127 -14.05 -4.28 -7.84
N GLU A 128 -14.67 -4.95 -6.86
CA GLU A 128 -16.08 -4.75 -6.51
C GLU A 128 -16.35 -3.33 -5.96
N ARG A 129 -15.33 -2.64 -5.45
CA ARG A 129 -15.39 -1.28 -4.89
C ARG A 129 -14.69 -0.26 -5.80
N LYS A 130 -15.39 0.15 -6.86
CA LYS A 130 -14.88 1.09 -7.86
C LYS A 130 -14.40 2.43 -7.29
N THR A 131 -14.97 2.88 -6.17
CA THR A 131 -14.58 4.12 -5.50
C THR A 131 -13.29 3.99 -4.68
N VAL A 132 -12.91 2.78 -4.27
CA VAL A 132 -11.69 2.50 -3.50
C VAL A 132 -10.52 2.17 -4.44
N LEU A 133 -10.79 1.47 -5.53
CA LEU A 133 -9.75 0.93 -6.41
C LEU A 133 -8.71 1.97 -6.89
N PRO A 134 -9.10 3.19 -7.33
CA PRO A 134 -8.13 4.21 -7.74
C PRO A 134 -7.20 4.69 -6.63
N TRP A 135 -7.62 4.52 -5.38
CA TRP A 135 -6.88 4.96 -4.18
C TRP A 135 -6.01 3.86 -3.56
N PHE A 136 -6.10 2.63 -4.08
CA PHE A 136 -5.34 1.51 -3.53
C PHE A 136 -3.82 1.72 -3.66
N GLY A 137 -3.34 2.07 -4.84
CA GLY A 137 -1.93 2.40 -5.07
C GLY A 137 -1.44 3.59 -4.22
N PRO A 138 -2.11 4.76 -4.27
CA PRO A 138 -1.78 5.91 -3.40
C PRO A 138 -1.83 5.59 -1.91
N MET A 139 -2.75 4.73 -1.45
CA MET A 139 -2.81 4.27 -0.07
C MET A 139 -1.56 3.47 0.31
N LEU A 140 -1.14 2.51 -0.50
CA LEU A 140 0.08 1.72 -0.26
C LEU A 140 1.32 2.61 -0.26
N GLU A 141 1.43 3.51 -1.22
CA GLU A 141 2.53 4.47 -1.29
C GLU A 141 2.59 5.36 -0.05
N GLY A 142 1.46 5.91 0.40
CA GLY A 142 1.40 6.72 1.62
C GLY A 142 1.77 5.95 2.88
N MET A 143 1.42 4.66 2.97
CA MET A 143 1.76 3.80 4.10
C MET A 143 3.23 3.36 4.10
N PHE A 144 3.78 3.03 2.95
CA PHE A 144 5.06 2.32 2.85
C PHE A 144 6.17 3.12 2.17
N GLY A 145 5.84 4.10 1.35
CA GLY A 145 6.84 4.91 0.63
C GLY A 145 7.82 5.64 1.56
N PRO A 146 7.35 6.42 2.55
CA PRO A 146 8.23 7.08 3.52
C PRO A 146 9.12 6.07 4.27
N PHE A 147 8.57 4.93 4.67
CA PHE A 147 9.26 3.87 5.39
C PHE A 147 10.33 3.19 4.52
N LEU A 148 10.02 2.94 3.24
CA LEU A 148 11.01 2.47 2.26
C LEU A 148 12.21 3.42 2.19
N GLU A 149 11.95 4.72 2.04
CA GLU A 149 12.98 5.73 1.84
C GLU A 149 13.83 6.00 3.09
N SER A 150 13.22 6.01 4.30
CA SER A 150 13.91 6.37 5.53
C SER A 150 14.55 5.20 6.27
N ASP A 151 13.95 4.02 6.19
CA ASP A 151 14.34 2.88 7.02
C ASP A 151 14.90 1.71 6.20
N ILE A 152 14.24 1.31 5.10
CA ILE A 152 14.63 0.09 4.38
C ILE A 152 15.84 0.35 3.47
N ILE A 153 15.77 1.32 2.56
CA ILE A 153 16.85 1.58 1.60
C ILE A 153 18.19 1.85 2.30
N PRO A 154 18.27 2.67 3.37
CA PRO A 154 19.56 2.94 4.03
C PRO A 154 20.15 1.75 4.78
N ASN A 155 19.32 0.81 5.25
CA ASN A 155 19.72 -0.27 6.13
C ASN A 155 19.80 -1.65 5.45
N VAL A 156 19.49 -1.74 4.15
CA VAL A 156 19.67 -2.95 3.34
C VAL A 156 20.76 -2.68 2.29
N PRO A 157 22.02 -3.12 2.51
CA PRO A 157 23.18 -2.75 1.68
C PRO A 157 23.03 -3.10 0.21
N ALA A 158 22.24 -4.13 -0.11
CA ALA A 158 21.99 -4.58 -1.47
C ALA A 158 21.51 -3.47 -2.41
N TYR A 159 20.74 -2.50 -1.93
CA TYR A 159 20.29 -1.37 -2.75
C TYR A 159 21.43 -0.49 -3.22
N GLN A 160 22.35 -0.13 -2.31
CA GLN A 160 23.52 0.68 -2.64
C GLN A 160 24.51 -0.07 -3.56
N GLU A 161 24.65 -1.39 -3.37
CA GLU A 161 25.48 -2.23 -4.23
C GLU A 161 24.95 -2.23 -5.68
N VAL A 162 23.63 -2.33 -5.85
CA VAL A 162 22.98 -2.31 -7.17
C VAL A 162 23.08 -0.93 -7.81
N ASP A 163 22.85 0.14 -7.05
CA ASP A 163 23.01 1.52 -7.55
C ASP A 163 24.45 1.82 -8.01
N ALA A 164 25.44 1.41 -7.22
CA ALA A 164 26.86 1.61 -7.55
C ALA A 164 27.27 0.95 -8.88
N ARG A 165 26.56 -0.13 -9.27
CA ARG A 165 26.79 -0.85 -10.53
C ARG A 165 25.96 -0.32 -11.69
N GLN A 166 25.13 0.73 -11.50
CA GLN A 166 24.12 1.19 -12.45
C GLN A 166 23.17 0.05 -12.85
N GLY A 167 22.81 -0.78 -11.88
CA GLY A 167 22.13 -2.03 -12.09
C GLY A 167 20.67 -1.89 -12.50
N LEU A 168 20.14 -2.97 -13.06
CA LEU A 168 18.73 -3.10 -13.41
C LEU A 168 17.96 -3.72 -12.22
N ALA A 169 16.98 -2.99 -11.68
CA ALA A 169 15.98 -3.51 -10.77
C ALA A 169 14.69 -3.89 -11.51
N VAL A 170 14.13 -5.05 -11.20
CA VAL A 170 12.85 -5.52 -11.71
C VAL A 170 11.91 -5.69 -10.52
N ASP A 171 10.76 -5.01 -10.53
CA ASP A 171 9.73 -5.09 -9.50
C ASP A 171 8.54 -5.90 -10.02
N LEU A 172 8.28 -7.05 -9.40
CA LEU A 172 7.23 -7.98 -9.77
C LEU A 172 5.97 -7.71 -8.92
N GLY A 173 4.85 -7.39 -9.58
CA GLY A 173 3.65 -6.90 -8.92
C GLY A 173 3.82 -5.43 -8.51
N CYS A 174 4.30 -4.60 -9.43
CA CYS A 174 4.74 -3.24 -9.11
C CYS A 174 3.60 -2.27 -8.75
N GLY A 175 2.33 -2.64 -8.95
CA GLY A 175 1.18 -1.77 -8.73
C GLY A 175 1.32 -0.44 -9.48
N ASN A 176 1.07 0.68 -8.80
CA ASN A 176 1.27 2.02 -9.35
C ASN A 176 2.75 2.47 -9.42
N GLY A 177 3.71 1.56 -9.24
CA GLY A 177 5.14 1.81 -9.36
C GLY A 177 5.79 2.55 -8.18
N TRP A 178 5.11 2.67 -7.04
CA TRP A 178 5.58 3.43 -5.86
C TRP A 178 6.96 2.99 -5.37
N TYR A 179 7.24 1.68 -5.37
CA TYR A 179 8.52 1.14 -4.92
C TYR A 179 9.67 1.56 -5.84
N LEU A 180 9.56 1.36 -7.15
CA LEU A 180 10.60 1.78 -8.09
C LEU A 180 10.78 3.30 -8.13
N ARG A 181 9.71 4.08 -7.97
CA ARG A 181 9.83 5.54 -7.83
C ARG A 181 10.58 5.93 -6.57
N GLY A 182 10.32 5.25 -5.43
CA GLY A 182 11.05 5.43 -4.18
C GLY A 182 12.54 5.07 -4.32
N LEU A 183 12.84 3.93 -4.96
CA LEU A 183 14.23 3.57 -5.28
C LEU A 183 14.90 4.63 -6.17
N ALA A 184 14.26 5.02 -7.26
CA ALA A 184 14.80 5.98 -8.21
C ALA A 184 15.08 7.35 -7.58
N LYS A 185 14.30 7.77 -6.59
CA LYS A 185 14.51 9.01 -5.83
C LYS A 185 15.78 8.97 -4.97
N ARG A 186 16.11 7.81 -4.42
CA ARG A 186 17.21 7.62 -3.47
C ARG A 186 18.49 7.08 -4.12
N LEU A 187 18.36 6.42 -5.26
CA LEU A 187 19.39 5.67 -5.98
C LEU A 187 19.46 6.21 -7.42
N PRO A 188 20.31 7.23 -7.67
CA PRO A 188 20.28 7.99 -8.94
C PRO A 188 20.77 7.21 -10.16
N ASN A 189 21.55 6.15 -9.96
CA ASN A 189 22.16 5.39 -11.05
C ASN A 189 21.34 4.13 -11.42
N LEU A 190 20.39 3.71 -10.57
CA LEU A 190 19.59 2.52 -10.76
C LEU A 190 18.61 2.68 -11.93
N ARG A 191 18.51 1.67 -12.79
CA ARG A 191 17.47 1.52 -13.80
C ARG A 191 16.37 0.60 -13.27
N GLY A 192 15.10 0.83 -13.69
CA GLY A 192 13.96 0.06 -13.19
C GLY A 192 13.01 -0.43 -14.28
N ILE A 193 12.49 -1.64 -14.11
CA ILE A 193 11.36 -2.18 -14.87
C ILE A 193 10.33 -2.69 -13.89
N GLY A 194 9.13 -2.11 -13.87
CA GLY A 194 8.00 -2.62 -13.13
C GLY A 194 7.10 -3.50 -14.00
N LEU A 195 6.65 -4.63 -13.44
CA LEU A 195 5.74 -5.56 -14.07
C LEU A 195 4.50 -5.74 -13.21
N ASP A 196 3.32 -5.63 -13.82
CA ASP A 196 2.03 -5.85 -13.16
C ASP A 196 1.03 -6.47 -14.14
N GLY A 197 0.08 -7.24 -13.62
CA GLY A 197 -0.95 -7.89 -14.43
C GLY A 197 -2.12 -6.98 -14.80
N PHE A 198 -2.23 -5.79 -14.20
CA PHE A 198 -3.34 -4.86 -14.41
C PHE A 198 -2.90 -3.65 -15.23
N ASP A 199 -3.50 -3.47 -16.42
CA ASP A 199 -3.18 -2.35 -17.32
C ASP A 199 -3.37 -0.97 -16.65
N GLU A 200 -4.34 -0.82 -15.77
CA GLU A 200 -4.59 0.42 -15.05
C GLU A 200 -3.45 0.78 -14.10
N ASN A 201 -2.88 -0.22 -13.41
CA ASN A 201 -1.69 -0.03 -12.58
C ASN A 201 -0.49 0.46 -13.41
N ILE A 202 -0.27 -0.16 -14.57
CA ILE A 202 0.81 0.22 -15.49
C ILE A 202 0.63 1.63 -16.03
N ARG A 203 -0.61 2.01 -16.37
CA ARG A 203 -0.93 3.37 -16.82
C ARG A 203 -0.60 4.39 -15.73
N GLN A 204 -1.09 4.20 -14.51
CA GLN A 204 -0.80 5.07 -13.36
C GLN A 204 0.70 5.14 -13.05
N ALA A 205 1.38 4.00 -13.04
CA ALA A 205 2.82 3.92 -12.77
C ALA A 205 3.63 4.73 -13.79
N SER A 206 3.28 4.63 -15.07
CA SER A 206 3.95 5.35 -16.16
C SER A 206 3.72 6.86 -16.05
N GLU A 207 2.47 7.29 -15.83
CA GLU A 207 2.13 8.71 -15.66
C GLU A 207 2.86 9.32 -14.45
N LEU A 208 2.91 8.60 -13.33
CA LEU A 208 3.60 9.06 -12.12
C LEU A 208 5.13 9.11 -12.31
N ALA A 209 5.72 8.20 -13.09
CA ALA A 209 7.14 8.24 -13.42
C ALA A 209 7.50 9.43 -14.33
N GLU A 210 6.64 9.76 -15.31
CA GLU A 210 6.79 10.97 -16.14
C GLU A 210 6.72 12.23 -15.30
N GLN A 211 5.73 12.34 -14.41
CA GLN A 211 5.58 13.47 -13.49
C GLN A 211 6.78 13.63 -12.54
N ALA A 212 7.37 12.51 -12.12
CA ALA A 212 8.57 12.50 -11.28
C ALA A 212 9.88 12.74 -12.06
N GLY A 213 9.83 12.83 -13.40
CA GLY A 213 11.00 13.05 -14.24
C GLY A 213 12.01 11.90 -14.27
N ILE A 214 11.54 10.65 -14.10
CA ILE A 214 12.38 9.44 -14.05
C ILE A 214 12.07 8.43 -15.17
N ALA A 215 11.19 8.77 -16.10
CA ALA A 215 10.75 7.87 -17.18
C ALA A 215 11.88 7.51 -18.18
N ASP A 216 13.00 8.21 -18.13
CA ASP A 216 14.22 7.91 -18.90
C ASP A 216 14.95 6.66 -18.39
N ARG A 217 14.78 6.28 -17.12
CA ARG A 217 15.48 5.16 -16.49
C ARG A 217 14.56 4.16 -15.76
N VAL A 218 13.28 4.48 -15.56
CA VAL A 218 12.27 3.60 -14.97
C VAL A 218 11.10 3.45 -15.92
N SER A 219 10.74 2.22 -16.27
CA SER A 219 9.62 1.91 -17.15
C SER A 219 8.70 0.86 -16.54
N PHE A 220 7.43 0.86 -17.00
CA PHE A 220 6.42 -0.07 -16.52
C PHE A 220 5.76 -0.76 -17.71
N LYS A 221 5.48 -2.06 -17.58
CA LYS A 221 4.85 -2.83 -18.65
C LYS A 221 4.00 -3.97 -18.09
N PRO A 222 2.94 -4.38 -18.81
CA PRO A 222 2.19 -5.57 -18.44
C PRO A 222 3.08 -6.80 -18.34
N GLY A 223 2.86 -7.63 -17.31
CA GLY A 223 3.61 -8.87 -17.11
C GLY A 223 2.97 -9.78 -16.08
N ASP A 224 3.11 -11.07 -16.29
CA ASP A 224 2.71 -12.11 -15.34
C ASP A 224 3.93 -12.55 -14.53
N ILE A 225 3.82 -12.51 -13.21
CA ILE A 225 4.88 -12.93 -12.28
C ILE A 225 5.36 -14.37 -12.58
N ASN A 226 4.47 -15.24 -13.04
CA ASN A 226 4.79 -16.62 -13.35
C ASN A 226 5.48 -16.83 -14.71
N HIS A 227 5.45 -15.83 -15.60
CA HIS A 227 5.94 -15.95 -16.99
C HIS A 227 6.53 -14.62 -17.50
N PHE A 228 7.17 -13.86 -16.65
CA PHE A 228 7.75 -12.60 -17.11
C PHE A 228 8.99 -12.81 -17.97
N GLY A 229 9.13 -11.96 -19.00
CA GLY A 229 10.31 -11.91 -19.84
C GLY A 229 10.98 -10.55 -19.76
N ILE A 230 12.30 -10.56 -19.51
CA ILE A 230 13.15 -9.37 -19.55
C ILE A 230 14.27 -9.62 -20.55
N THR A 231 14.72 -8.56 -21.23
CA THR A 231 15.72 -8.67 -22.32
C THR A 231 17.15 -8.85 -21.82
N GLU A 232 17.41 -8.44 -20.58
CA GLU A 232 18.68 -8.59 -19.88
C GLU A 232 18.44 -9.18 -18.48
N GLN A 233 19.41 -9.89 -17.92
CA GLN A 233 19.34 -10.35 -16.55
C GLN A 233 19.36 -9.17 -15.58
N ALA A 234 18.59 -9.28 -14.50
CA ALA A 234 18.48 -8.25 -13.49
C ALA A 234 19.62 -8.30 -12.46
N ASP A 235 20.03 -7.14 -11.98
CA ASP A 235 20.89 -7.00 -10.81
C ASP A 235 20.09 -7.15 -9.51
N LEU A 236 18.83 -6.73 -9.54
CA LEU A 236 17.88 -6.86 -8.45
C LEU A 236 16.52 -7.29 -8.99
N ILE A 237 15.91 -8.31 -8.39
CA ILE A 237 14.50 -8.65 -8.57
C ILE A 237 13.81 -8.44 -7.24
N ALA A 238 12.72 -7.67 -7.22
CA ALA A 238 11.96 -7.38 -6.03
C ALA A 238 10.52 -7.86 -6.11
N MET A 239 9.97 -8.24 -4.97
CA MET A 239 8.53 -8.39 -4.75
C MET A 239 8.19 -7.69 -3.43
N ASN A 240 7.32 -6.69 -3.51
CA ASN A 240 6.98 -5.89 -2.36
C ASN A 240 5.50 -6.07 -2.04
N ARG A 241 5.19 -6.81 -0.96
CA ARG A 241 3.82 -7.17 -0.56
C ARG A 241 3.04 -7.88 -1.68
N ALA A 242 3.73 -8.69 -2.46
CA ALA A 242 3.20 -9.37 -3.65
C ALA A 242 3.45 -10.89 -3.64
N LEU A 243 4.46 -11.37 -2.89
CA LEU A 243 4.79 -12.80 -2.87
C LEU A 243 3.67 -13.66 -2.29
N HIS A 244 3.00 -13.18 -1.25
CA HIS A 244 1.89 -13.92 -0.63
C HIS A 244 0.69 -14.13 -1.57
N HIS A 245 0.52 -13.33 -2.64
CA HIS A 245 -0.51 -13.52 -3.66
C HIS A 245 -0.22 -14.70 -4.60
N VAL A 246 1.03 -15.07 -4.74
CA VAL A 246 1.49 -16.16 -5.64
C VAL A 246 2.14 -17.31 -4.86
N TRP A 247 1.91 -17.39 -3.55
CA TRP A 247 2.55 -18.38 -2.68
C TRP A 247 2.26 -19.83 -3.08
N ASP A 248 1.10 -20.12 -3.61
CA ASP A 248 0.76 -21.45 -4.13
C ASP A 248 1.62 -21.87 -5.33
N GLN A 249 2.25 -20.90 -6.02
CA GLN A 249 3.15 -21.09 -7.15
C GLN A 249 4.61 -20.75 -6.82
N LYS A 250 4.93 -20.63 -5.54
CA LYS A 250 6.25 -20.19 -5.03
C LYS A 250 7.43 -20.92 -5.68
N GLU A 251 7.31 -22.24 -5.93
CA GLU A 251 8.38 -23.01 -6.55
C GLU A 251 8.75 -22.48 -7.93
N ASN A 252 7.73 -22.17 -8.75
CA ASN A 252 7.92 -21.61 -10.08
C ASN A 252 8.45 -20.16 -9.99
N VAL A 253 7.89 -19.36 -9.09
CA VAL A 253 8.28 -17.95 -8.92
C VAL A 253 9.74 -17.81 -8.50
N PHE A 254 10.19 -18.56 -7.49
CA PHE A 254 11.58 -18.52 -7.04
C PHE A 254 12.55 -19.06 -8.11
N ARG A 255 12.16 -20.10 -8.87
CA ARG A 255 12.95 -20.61 -10.00
C ARG A 255 13.11 -19.55 -11.08
N ILE A 256 12.03 -18.90 -11.49
CA ILE A 256 12.06 -17.86 -12.54
C ILE A 256 12.85 -16.64 -12.09
N MET A 257 12.67 -16.16 -10.85
CA MET A 257 13.49 -15.07 -10.32
C MET A 257 14.98 -15.41 -10.40
N LYS A 258 15.39 -16.62 -9.99
CA LYS A 258 16.78 -17.04 -10.08
C LYS A 258 17.30 -17.11 -11.52
N GLU A 259 16.51 -17.61 -12.47
CA GLU A 259 16.88 -17.71 -13.89
C GLU A 259 17.11 -16.36 -14.56
N HIS A 260 16.37 -15.33 -14.13
CA HIS A 260 16.48 -13.98 -14.66
C HIS A 260 17.45 -13.07 -13.89
N LEU A 261 18.06 -13.59 -12.83
CA LEU A 261 19.01 -12.87 -11.99
C LEU A 261 20.44 -13.03 -12.52
N LYS A 262 21.24 -11.99 -12.49
CA LYS A 262 22.70 -12.08 -12.73
C LYS A 262 23.35 -12.96 -11.65
N PRO A 263 24.55 -13.56 -11.94
CA PRO A 263 25.25 -14.39 -10.97
C PRO A 263 25.52 -13.69 -9.62
N ASP A 264 25.81 -12.39 -9.64
CA ASP A 264 26.06 -11.52 -8.49
C ASP A 264 24.84 -10.65 -8.11
N GLY A 265 23.68 -10.94 -8.69
CA GLY A 265 22.43 -10.25 -8.44
C GLY A 265 21.78 -10.65 -7.10
N VAL A 266 20.75 -9.89 -6.72
CA VAL A 266 20.01 -10.10 -5.47
C VAL A 266 18.50 -10.17 -5.74
N VAL A 267 17.81 -10.98 -4.96
CA VAL A 267 16.34 -10.96 -4.87
C VAL A 267 15.96 -10.34 -3.54
N ILE A 268 15.06 -9.36 -3.54
CA ILE A 268 14.56 -8.69 -2.33
C ILE A 268 13.06 -8.91 -2.23
N ILE A 269 12.64 -9.55 -1.14
CA ILE A 269 11.24 -9.78 -0.81
C ILE A 269 10.90 -8.96 0.43
N TRP A 270 9.94 -8.06 0.32
CA TRP A 270 9.42 -7.30 1.46
C TRP A 270 7.97 -7.69 1.73
N GLU A 271 7.75 -8.30 2.89
CA GLU A 271 6.44 -8.78 3.34
C GLU A 271 6.15 -8.40 4.79
N PRO A 272 4.87 -8.38 5.21
CA PRO A 272 4.54 -8.31 6.63
C PRO A 272 5.17 -9.49 7.37
N ASN A 273 5.80 -9.23 8.50
CA ASN A 273 6.36 -10.29 9.35
C ASN A 273 5.26 -10.92 10.21
N TRP A 274 4.66 -12.01 9.72
CA TRP A 274 3.65 -12.73 10.48
C TRP A 274 4.27 -13.36 11.74
N PRO A 275 3.75 -13.07 12.95
CA PRO A 275 4.39 -13.50 14.18
C PRO A 275 4.19 -15.01 14.42
N GLU A 276 5.21 -15.66 14.95
CA GLU A 276 5.15 -17.05 15.37
C GLU A 276 4.18 -17.25 16.54
N GLN A 277 4.19 -16.32 17.50
CA GLN A 277 3.35 -16.37 18.69
C GLN A 277 2.08 -15.56 18.51
N ARG A 278 0.92 -16.22 18.61
CA ARG A 278 -0.40 -15.56 18.51
C ARG A 278 -0.60 -14.42 19.52
N SER A 279 0.06 -14.46 20.67
CA SER A 279 -0.04 -13.42 21.70
C SER A 279 0.40 -12.04 21.18
N LEU A 280 1.38 -12.00 20.29
CA LEU A 280 1.90 -10.77 19.68
C LEU A 280 0.85 -10.03 18.82
N LEU A 281 -0.17 -10.73 18.29
CA LEU A 281 -1.27 -10.11 17.56
C LEU A 281 -2.13 -9.16 18.41
N ARG A 282 -2.01 -9.21 19.75
CA ARG A 282 -2.69 -8.28 20.66
C ARG A 282 -1.99 -6.94 20.80
N GLU A 283 -0.76 -6.83 20.37
CA GLU A 283 -0.02 -5.56 20.34
C GLU A 283 -0.72 -4.56 19.40
N PRO A 284 -0.82 -3.28 19.80
CA PRO A 284 -1.54 -2.27 19.01
C PRO A 284 -1.10 -2.23 17.54
N GLY A 285 0.21 -2.28 17.28
CA GLY A 285 0.78 -2.24 15.94
C GLY A 285 0.51 -3.50 15.09
N ARG A 286 0.11 -4.65 15.68
CA ARG A 286 -0.13 -5.92 14.98
C ARG A 286 -1.62 -6.25 14.80
N ARG A 287 -2.53 -5.54 15.48
CA ARG A 287 -3.99 -5.80 15.37
C ARG A 287 -4.49 -5.61 13.94
N GLY A 288 -4.03 -4.57 13.28
CA GLY A 288 -4.36 -4.30 11.86
C GLY A 288 -3.88 -5.43 10.95
N MET A 289 -2.66 -5.92 11.15
CA MET A 289 -2.09 -7.06 10.44
C MET A 289 -2.95 -8.32 10.59
N ALA A 290 -3.46 -8.60 11.79
CA ALA A 290 -4.31 -9.78 12.02
C ALA A 290 -5.62 -9.70 11.22
N PHE A 291 -6.24 -8.52 11.13
CA PHE A 291 -7.43 -8.32 10.30
C PHE A 291 -7.08 -8.35 8.81
N GLN A 292 -5.96 -7.76 8.42
CA GLN A 292 -5.51 -7.80 7.03
C GLN A 292 -5.26 -9.25 6.56
N ASN A 293 -4.67 -10.12 7.38
CA ASN A 293 -4.48 -11.53 7.04
C ASN A 293 -5.82 -12.28 6.84
N LEU A 294 -6.88 -11.90 7.57
CA LEU A 294 -8.23 -12.41 7.30
C LEU A 294 -8.76 -11.89 5.95
N SER A 295 -8.49 -10.63 5.62
CA SER A 295 -8.86 -10.04 4.34
C SER A 295 -8.13 -10.70 3.17
N GLU A 296 -6.83 -11.00 3.34
CA GLU A 296 -6.05 -11.75 2.36
C GLU A 296 -6.62 -13.16 2.14
N HIS A 297 -7.18 -13.78 3.17
CA HIS A 297 -7.80 -15.10 3.02
C HIS A 297 -9.03 -15.10 2.10
N VAL A 298 -9.78 -14.00 2.03
CA VAL A 298 -10.87 -13.82 1.04
C VAL A 298 -10.32 -13.86 -0.38
N GLN A 299 -9.09 -13.39 -0.58
CA GLN A 299 -8.39 -13.43 -1.86
C GLN A 299 -7.68 -14.76 -2.13
N GLY A 300 -7.67 -15.68 -1.18
CA GLY A 300 -6.96 -16.96 -1.27
C GLY A 300 -5.54 -16.93 -0.69
N ASN A 301 -5.13 -15.81 -0.12
CA ASN A 301 -3.77 -15.54 0.34
C ASN A 301 -3.63 -15.65 1.85
N HIS A 302 -2.42 -15.57 2.36
CA HIS A 302 -2.10 -15.43 3.78
C HIS A 302 -0.72 -14.82 3.96
N PHE A 303 -0.49 -14.15 5.09
CA PHE A 303 0.82 -13.59 5.40
C PHE A 303 1.84 -14.67 5.73
N LEU A 304 3.05 -14.44 5.27
CA LEU A 304 4.18 -15.36 5.38
C LEU A 304 5.05 -15.01 6.60
N ARG A 305 5.75 -16.02 7.10
CA ARG A 305 6.87 -15.81 8.02
C ARG A 305 8.17 -15.72 7.24
N PRO A 306 9.16 -14.97 7.73
CA PRO A 306 10.46 -14.86 7.08
C PRO A 306 11.17 -16.20 6.88
N ASP A 307 11.01 -17.16 7.81
CA ASP A 307 11.59 -18.50 7.72
C ASP A 307 11.01 -19.32 6.55
N GLU A 308 9.74 -19.12 6.20
CA GLU A 308 9.12 -19.75 5.03
C GLU A 308 9.75 -19.23 3.73
N ILE A 309 9.99 -17.90 3.66
CA ILE A 309 10.64 -17.25 2.50
C ILE A 309 12.11 -17.70 2.38
N VAL A 310 12.83 -17.74 3.50
CA VAL A 310 14.22 -18.24 3.57
C VAL A 310 14.29 -19.68 3.05
N GLY A 311 13.36 -20.54 3.47
CA GLY A 311 13.31 -21.94 3.01
C GLY A 311 13.16 -22.07 1.49
N GLU A 312 12.41 -21.18 0.84
CA GLU A 312 12.28 -21.18 -0.62
C GLU A 312 13.57 -20.70 -1.32
N PHE A 313 14.28 -19.72 -0.77
CA PHE A 313 15.60 -19.33 -1.27
C PHE A 313 16.60 -20.50 -1.17
N GLU A 314 16.63 -21.18 -0.03
CA GLU A 314 17.52 -22.34 0.16
C GLU A 314 17.20 -23.49 -0.81
N ARG A 315 15.91 -23.74 -1.07
CA ARG A 315 15.44 -24.77 -2.00
C ARG A 315 15.93 -24.52 -3.43
N VAL A 316 16.02 -23.27 -3.86
CA VAL A 316 16.61 -22.93 -5.17
C VAL A 316 18.13 -22.74 -5.13
N GLY A 317 18.79 -23.04 -3.99
CA GLY A 317 20.25 -22.98 -3.83
C GLY A 317 20.80 -21.56 -3.69
N MET A 318 19.99 -20.66 -3.14
CA MET A 318 20.41 -19.30 -2.74
C MET A 318 20.67 -19.24 -1.23
N GLN A 319 21.42 -18.24 -0.78
CA GLN A 319 21.51 -17.86 0.62
C GLN A 319 20.57 -16.69 0.88
N ALA A 320 19.96 -16.63 2.06
CA ALA A 320 19.07 -15.54 2.42
C ALA A 320 19.49 -14.88 3.75
N GLU A 321 19.31 -13.56 3.81
CA GLU A 321 19.48 -12.74 4.99
C GLU A 321 18.18 -12.01 5.29
N VAL A 322 17.79 -11.91 6.57
CA VAL A 322 16.55 -11.31 7.02
C VAL A 322 16.84 -10.01 7.76
N TYR A 323 16.19 -8.95 7.35
CA TYR A 323 16.18 -7.64 8.01
C TYR A 323 14.77 -7.39 8.55
N LEU A 324 14.66 -7.04 9.83
CA LEU A 324 13.40 -6.73 10.48
C LEU A 324 13.29 -5.23 10.73
N PHE A 325 12.10 -4.68 10.51
CA PHE A 325 11.83 -3.26 10.62
C PHE A 325 10.49 -2.99 11.31
N GLY A 326 10.30 -1.74 11.76
CA GLY A 326 9.04 -1.27 12.32
C GLY A 326 8.60 -2.06 13.55
N ASP A 327 9.47 -2.23 14.56
CA ASP A 327 9.25 -3.09 15.72
C ASP A 327 8.91 -4.54 15.30
N ASP A 328 9.72 -5.08 14.40
CA ASP A 328 9.62 -6.44 13.84
C ASP A 328 8.27 -6.74 13.14
N ARG A 329 7.58 -5.72 12.64
CA ARG A 329 6.32 -5.92 11.90
C ARG A 329 6.52 -6.12 10.40
N GLU A 330 7.65 -5.71 9.88
CA GLU A 330 8.03 -5.80 8.47
C GLU A 330 9.29 -6.63 8.32
N ALA A 331 9.33 -7.50 7.34
CA ALA A 331 10.49 -8.33 7.02
C ALA A 331 10.96 -8.07 5.58
N VAL A 332 12.23 -7.78 5.41
CA VAL A 332 12.91 -7.74 4.12
C VAL A 332 13.87 -8.92 4.07
N VAL A 333 13.62 -9.84 3.15
CA VAL A 333 14.46 -11.03 2.96
C VAL A 333 15.26 -10.86 1.67
N VAL A 334 16.59 -10.87 1.80
CA VAL A 334 17.53 -10.67 0.70
C VAL A 334 18.16 -12.00 0.32
N GLY A 335 17.84 -12.51 -0.87
CA GLY A 335 18.40 -13.74 -1.43
C GLY A 335 19.58 -13.46 -2.38
N ARG A 336 20.66 -14.23 -2.26
CA ARG A 336 21.85 -14.17 -3.14
C ARG A 336 22.23 -15.55 -3.63
N ASN A 337 22.78 -15.66 -4.84
CA ASN A 337 23.38 -16.90 -5.29
C ASN A 337 24.52 -17.31 -4.35
N ARG A 338 24.64 -18.62 -4.10
CA ARG A 338 25.82 -19.14 -3.37
C ARG A 338 27.04 -19.01 -4.28
N VAL A 339 28.11 -18.43 -3.75
CA VAL A 339 29.42 -18.31 -4.41
C VAL A 339 30.10 -19.68 -4.41
#